data_ec0c8e73b8735c1afa53c92e471b55af
#
_entry.id   ec0c8e73b8735c1afa53c92e471b55af
#
_cell.length_a   1.000
_cell.length_b   1.000
_cell.length_c   1.000
_cell.angle_alpha   90.00
_cell.angle_beta   90.00
_cell.angle_gamma   90.00
#
_symmetry.space_group_name_H-M   'P 1'
#
loop_
_entity.id
_entity.type
_entity.pdbx_description
1 polymer ?
#
loop_
_entity_poly.entity_id
_entity_poly.type
_entity_poly.pdbx_seq_one_letter_code
_entity_poly.pdbx_strand_id
1 'polypeptide(L)'
;MTDRSADHDVVVVGAGLAGLRAAAVLARRGLDVHVFDAAERPGGRVATDVVHGFRLDRGFQVLNTVYPALRATVDLGALRLRPFVPGAAIRGGDGALHTFGNPLRRPTLAWPTATDRLFGPLAKARLVAWTARVLATPPQRTATRIDRSAARDFAAAHLDGPVVEKFLRPFLSGVLADRELVTSAAYVRLVWRCFALGTIAVPTDGMGALPGLLAEGLPEDKALSTGRRVTRVGPGHVEVDGETLRARAVIVATDARTAGELLPGLDVPEMHTLTTYHHATGTPPGDAALLHLDGTGGPIANTVVMPEGTGPPGRALVSSTVVGPAIPEPEVRREVARIYGASTDGWELLRVDEVRDALPAFPAGRPLRSPVELGEGLFVAGDHRDTPSQQGALVSGRRAAEAVLRDLKV
;
A
#
# COMPACT_ATOMS: atom_id res chain seq x y z
N MET A 1 1.08 42.02 3.45
CA MET A 1 0.52 42.14 4.82
C MET A 1 0.21 40.74 5.31
N THR A 2 1.02 40.17 6.18
CA THR A 2 0.73 38.89 6.83
C THR A 2 -0.43 39.14 7.79
N ASP A 3 -1.54 38.44 7.57
CA ASP A 3 -2.68 38.45 8.49
C ASP A 3 -2.24 37.82 9.81
N ARG A 4 -1.96 38.63 10.80
CA ARG A 4 -1.47 38.24 12.14
C ARG A 4 -2.57 37.63 13.04
N SER A 5 -3.72 37.24 12.46
CA SER A 5 -4.84 36.65 13.19
C SER A 5 -4.85 35.10 13.16
N ALA A 6 -4.02 34.48 12.38
CA ALA A 6 -3.90 33.01 12.31
C ALA A 6 -2.80 32.49 13.21
N ASP A 7 -3.03 31.37 13.91
CA ASP A 7 -2.08 30.70 14.79
C ASP A 7 -0.98 30.01 13.98
N HIS A 8 -1.34 29.51 12.78
CA HIS A 8 -0.44 28.87 11.80
C HIS A 8 -0.75 29.31 10.37
N ASP A 9 0.23 29.23 9.47
CA ASP A 9 -0.04 29.38 8.04
C ASP A 9 -0.89 28.21 7.52
N VAL A 10 -0.51 26.98 7.91
CA VAL A 10 -1.24 25.77 7.47
C VAL A 10 -1.37 24.77 8.61
N VAL A 11 -2.59 24.26 8.80
CA VAL A 11 -2.83 23.09 9.64
C VAL A 11 -3.06 21.87 8.75
N VAL A 12 -2.37 20.77 9.06
CA VAL A 12 -2.53 19.47 8.43
C VAL A 12 -3.16 18.50 9.43
N VAL A 13 -4.27 17.87 9.06
CA VAL A 13 -5.00 16.91 9.88
C VAL A 13 -4.69 15.50 9.41
N GLY A 14 -3.91 14.76 10.21
CA GLY A 14 -3.43 13.41 9.90
C GLY A 14 -1.95 13.35 9.53
N ALA A 15 -1.17 12.58 10.28
CA ALA A 15 0.25 12.31 10.08
C ALA A 15 0.52 11.00 9.33
N GLY A 16 -0.37 10.60 8.41
CA GLY A 16 -0.11 9.57 7.43
C GLY A 16 0.85 10.04 6.33
N LEU A 17 1.21 9.17 5.38
CA LEU A 17 2.15 9.53 4.30
C LEU A 17 1.74 10.78 3.51
N ALA A 18 0.43 10.99 3.30
CA ALA A 18 -0.07 12.15 2.58
C ALA A 18 0.14 13.45 3.37
N GLY A 19 -0.23 13.47 4.66
CA GLY A 19 -0.10 14.63 5.52
C GLY A 19 1.36 15.00 5.78
N LEU A 20 2.21 14.01 6.12
CA LEU A 20 3.65 14.23 6.31
C LEU A 20 4.31 14.76 5.04
N ARG A 21 3.92 14.24 3.86
CA ARG A 21 4.43 14.75 2.58
C ARG A 21 3.98 16.17 2.32
N ALA A 22 2.71 16.51 2.59
CA ALA A 22 2.20 17.87 2.43
C ALA A 22 2.95 18.85 3.34
N ALA A 23 3.06 18.52 4.63
CA ALA A 23 3.78 19.32 5.61
C ALA A 23 5.23 19.56 5.21
N ALA A 24 5.96 18.50 4.79
CA ALA A 24 7.34 18.63 4.34
C ALA A 24 7.51 19.54 3.11
N VAL A 25 6.55 19.56 2.18
CA VAL A 25 6.59 20.45 1.00
C VAL A 25 6.37 21.89 1.42
N LEU A 26 5.42 22.17 2.28
CA LEU A 26 5.05 23.50 2.75
C LEU A 26 6.15 24.11 3.65
N ALA A 27 6.65 23.33 4.60
CA ALA A 27 7.73 23.76 5.50
C ALA A 27 9.01 24.16 4.74
N ARG A 28 9.36 23.41 3.67
CA ARG A 28 10.50 23.77 2.78
C ARG A 28 10.30 25.10 2.03
N ARG A 29 9.09 25.61 1.97
CA ARG A 29 8.76 26.94 1.40
C ARG A 29 8.66 28.01 2.47
N GLY A 30 9.03 27.69 3.72
CA GLY A 30 9.11 28.65 4.82
C GLY A 30 7.75 28.96 5.48
N LEU A 31 6.72 28.17 5.20
CA LEU A 31 5.43 28.31 5.88
C LEU A 31 5.48 27.68 7.27
N ASP A 32 4.78 28.30 8.22
CA ASP A 32 4.51 27.73 9.54
C ASP A 32 3.40 26.67 9.40
N VAL A 33 3.81 25.39 9.55
CA VAL A 33 2.93 24.23 9.35
C VAL A 33 2.83 23.43 10.64
N HIS A 34 1.62 23.14 11.06
CA HIS A 34 1.37 22.23 12.18
C HIS A 34 0.56 21.02 11.76
N VAL A 35 1.03 19.82 12.10
CA VAL A 35 0.37 18.52 11.82
C VAL A 35 -0.23 17.98 13.10
N PHE A 36 -1.51 17.65 13.09
CA PHE A 36 -2.20 16.94 14.19
C PHE A 36 -2.54 15.51 13.78
N ASP A 37 -2.30 14.55 14.66
CA ASP A 37 -2.74 13.17 14.49
C ASP A 37 -3.36 12.62 15.77
N ALA A 38 -4.47 11.89 15.61
CA ALA A 38 -5.17 11.27 16.73
C ALA A 38 -4.44 10.05 17.32
N ALA A 39 -3.53 9.43 16.55
CA ALA A 39 -2.71 8.31 17.01
C ALA A 39 -1.48 8.80 17.75
N GLU A 40 -0.94 7.97 18.64
CA GLU A 40 0.27 8.25 19.43
C GLU A 40 1.55 8.30 18.58
N ARG A 41 1.50 7.82 17.35
CA ARG A 41 2.63 7.76 16.41
C ARG A 41 2.21 8.11 15.00
N PRO A 42 3.07 8.78 14.22
CA PRO A 42 2.80 9.04 12.81
C PRO A 42 2.78 7.75 11.98
N GLY A 43 2.12 7.79 10.81
CA GLY A 43 2.12 6.71 9.82
C GLY A 43 0.73 6.27 9.36
N GLY A 44 -0.28 6.42 10.21
CA GLY A 44 -1.63 5.96 9.92
C GLY A 44 -1.68 4.46 9.68
N ARG A 45 -2.06 4.02 8.46
CA ARG A 45 -2.06 2.61 8.05
C ARG A 45 -0.65 2.02 7.88
N VAL A 46 0.37 2.84 7.64
CA VAL A 46 1.76 2.41 7.51
C VAL A 46 2.42 2.48 8.88
N ALA A 47 2.27 1.42 9.64
CA ALA A 47 2.74 1.34 11.02
C ALA A 47 3.29 -0.06 11.32
N THR A 48 4.28 -0.13 12.20
CA THR A 48 4.91 -1.36 12.68
C THR A 48 4.86 -1.40 14.20
N ASP A 49 4.48 -2.52 14.76
CA ASP A 49 4.53 -2.79 16.19
C ASP A 49 5.57 -3.89 16.48
N VAL A 50 6.17 -3.86 17.66
CA VAL A 50 7.09 -4.90 18.10
C VAL A 50 6.36 -5.81 19.09
N VAL A 51 6.21 -7.08 18.72
CA VAL A 51 5.54 -8.10 19.55
C VAL A 51 6.49 -9.29 19.72
N HIS A 52 6.84 -9.62 20.94
CA HIS A 52 7.80 -10.69 21.27
C HIS A 52 9.12 -10.62 20.47
N GLY A 53 9.58 -9.40 20.15
CA GLY A 53 10.79 -9.16 19.34
C GLY A 53 10.59 -9.26 17.82
N PHE A 54 9.39 -9.60 17.34
CA PHE A 54 9.02 -9.55 15.93
C PHE A 54 8.52 -8.15 15.55
N ARG A 55 8.89 -7.69 14.38
CA ARG A 55 8.34 -6.48 13.77
C ARG A 55 7.12 -6.84 12.94
N LEU A 56 5.94 -6.49 13.43
CA LEU A 56 4.66 -6.76 12.79
C LEU A 56 4.11 -5.48 12.19
N ASP A 57 4.08 -5.41 10.87
CA ASP A 57 3.38 -4.35 10.17
C ASP A 57 1.86 -4.55 10.32
N ARG A 58 1.10 -3.47 10.35
CA ARG A 58 -0.38 -3.54 10.43
C ARG A 58 -0.95 -3.99 9.09
N GLY A 59 -1.04 -5.31 8.92
CA GLY A 59 -1.29 -5.97 7.65
C GLY A 59 -0.01 -6.24 6.86
N PHE A 60 -0.08 -7.11 5.85
CA PHE A 60 1.06 -7.38 4.99
C PHE A 60 1.31 -6.22 4.04
N GLN A 61 2.37 -5.49 4.27
CA GLN A 61 2.76 -4.32 3.50
C GLN A 61 4.15 -4.48 2.91
N VAL A 62 4.35 -3.89 1.74
CA VAL A 62 5.65 -3.82 1.07
C VAL A 62 5.79 -2.46 0.38
N LEU A 63 7.01 -2.01 0.17
CA LEU A 63 7.27 -0.86 -0.70
C LEU A 63 7.87 -1.30 -2.04
N ASN A 64 7.63 -0.48 -3.06
CA ASN A 64 8.19 -0.68 -4.38
C ASN A 64 9.20 0.43 -4.69
N THR A 65 10.46 0.05 -4.91
CA THR A 65 11.57 0.99 -5.09
C THR A 65 11.50 1.86 -6.34
N VAL A 66 10.63 1.55 -7.32
CA VAL A 66 10.45 2.40 -8.51
C VAL A 66 9.34 3.42 -8.38
N TYR A 67 8.65 3.49 -7.25
CA TYR A 67 7.65 4.55 -7.02
C TYR A 67 8.30 5.93 -7.09
N PRO A 68 7.95 6.78 -8.10
CA PRO A 68 8.63 8.05 -8.28
C PRO A 68 8.47 9.02 -7.10
N ALA A 69 7.29 9.05 -6.47
CA ALA A 69 7.05 9.90 -5.33
C ALA A 69 7.85 9.44 -4.10
N LEU A 70 7.98 8.13 -3.88
CA LEU A 70 8.80 7.58 -2.81
C LEU A 70 10.27 8.00 -2.98
N ARG A 71 10.84 7.80 -4.17
CA ARG A 71 12.23 8.18 -4.50
C ARG A 71 12.51 9.68 -4.39
N ALA A 72 11.52 10.50 -4.70
CA ALA A 72 11.63 11.96 -4.59
C ALA A 72 11.40 12.47 -3.15
N THR A 73 11.04 11.59 -2.23
CA THR A 73 10.60 11.98 -0.89
C THR A 73 11.59 11.55 0.19
N VAL A 74 12.12 10.32 0.10
CA VAL A 74 13.03 9.75 1.09
C VAL A 74 14.28 9.15 0.43
N ASP A 75 15.38 9.15 1.18
CA ASP A 75 16.52 8.32 0.84
C ASP A 75 16.21 6.85 1.15
N LEU A 76 16.12 6.04 0.10
CA LEU A 76 15.86 4.61 0.24
C LEU A 76 16.99 3.86 0.97
N GLY A 77 18.21 4.41 0.98
CA GLY A 77 19.35 3.85 1.71
C GLY A 77 19.12 3.88 3.22
N ALA A 78 18.52 4.95 3.72
CA ALA A 78 18.19 5.11 5.15
C ALA A 78 17.20 4.04 5.65
N LEU A 79 16.35 3.49 4.78
CA LEU A 79 15.39 2.43 5.13
C LEU A 79 16.02 1.04 5.29
N ARG A 80 17.28 0.84 4.87
CA ARG A 80 17.98 -0.45 4.97
C ARG A 80 17.11 -1.61 4.45
N LEU A 81 16.69 -1.52 3.18
CA LEU A 81 15.69 -2.38 2.58
C LEU A 81 16.11 -3.84 2.49
N ARG A 82 15.20 -4.74 2.83
CA ARG A 82 15.28 -6.19 2.64
C ARG A 82 14.39 -6.59 1.46
N PRO A 83 14.98 -7.04 0.35
CA PRO A 83 14.22 -7.33 -0.87
C PRO A 83 13.50 -8.67 -0.78
N PHE A 84 12.34 -8.75 -1.44
CA PHE A 84 11.67 -10.00 -1.76
C PHE A 84 12.25 -10.61 -3.05
N VAL A 85 12.11 -11.93 -3.15
CA VAL A 85 12.41 -12.65 -4.40
C VAL A 85 11.46 -12.16 -5.50
N PRO A 86 11.96 -11.75 -6.68
CA PRO A 86 11.11 -11.26 -7.77
C PRO A 86 10.38 -12.40 -8.49
N GLY A 87 9.48 -13.07 -7.77
CA GLY A 87 8.74 -14.23 -8.21
C GLY A 87 7.70 -14.65 -7.19
N ALA A 88 7.01 -15.73 -7.50
CA ALA A 88 6.05 -16.37 -6.60
C ALA A 88 6.10 -17.88 -6.76
N ALA A 89 5.84 -18.59 -5.68
CA ALA A 89 5.56 -20.03 -5.68
C ALA A 89 4.04 -20.22 -5.64
N ILE A 90 3.49 -21.04 -6.53
CA ILE A 90 2.05 -21.25 -6.68
C ILE A 90 1.74 -22.71 -6.37
N ARG A 91 0.89 -22.96 -5.37
CA ARG A 91 0.38 -24.32 -5.09
C ARG A 91 -0.68 -24.69 -6.13
N GLY A 92 -0.37 -25.65 -7.00
CA GLY A 92 -1.29 -26.17 -8.01
C GLY A 92 -2.33 -27.12 -7.42
N GLY A 93 -3.41 -27.36 -8.17
CA GLY A 93 -4.42 -28.37 -7.83
C GLY A 93 -3.90 -29.83 -7.93
N ASP A 94 -2.76 -30.01 -8.57
CA ASP A 94 -2.01 -31.29 -8.63
C ASP A 94 -1.18 -31.56 -7.36
N GLY A 95 -1.20 -30.62 -6.40
CA GLY A 95 -0.41 -30.67 -5.19
C GLY A 95 1.05 -30.27 -5.37
N ALA A 96 1.50 -29.94 -6.60
CA ALA A 96 2.86 -29.47 -6.84
C ALA A 96 3.01 -27.97 -6.51
N LEU A 97 4.24 -27.58 -6.18
CA LEU A 97 4.62 -26.18 -6.00
C LEU A 97 5.34 -25.70 -7.27
N HIS A 98 4.74 -24.73 -7.95
CA HIS A 98 5.21 -24.17 -9.20
C HIS A 98 5.88 -22.81 -8.96
N THR A 99 7.11 -22.61 -9.44
CA THR A 99 7.83 -21.36 -9.22
C THR A 99 7.89 -20.53 -10.49
N PHE A 100 7.36 -19.32 -10.40
CA PHE A 100 7.40 -18.31 -11.47
C PHE A 100 8.18 -17.09 -10.99
N GLY A 101 9.05 -16.57 -11.85
CA GLY A 101 9.84 -15.40 -11.54
C GLY A 101 9.94 -14.42 -12.68
N ASN A 102 10.37 -13.23 -12.34
CA ASN A 102 10.67 -12.19 -13.32
C ASN A 102 12.12 -12.39 -13.84
N PRO A 103 12.32 -12.89 -15.06
CA PRO A 103 13.65 -13.19 -15.59
C PRO A 103 14.49 -11.93 -15.84
N LEU A 104 13.86 -10.77 -16.00
CA LEU A 104 14.56 -9.49 -16.13
C LEU A 104 15.24 -9.07 -14.82
N ARG A 105 14.71 -9.54 -13.69
CA ARG A 105 15.21 -9.20 -12.35
C ARG A 105 16.07 -10.32 -11.74
N ARG A 106 15.76 -11.56 -12.05
CA ARG A 106 16.48 -12.75 -11.60
C ARG A 106 16.58 -13.77 -12.74
N PRO A 107 17.63 -13.72 -13.56
CA PRO A 107 17.79 -14.61 -14.73
C PRO A 107 17.74 -16.10 -14.39
N THR A 108 18.13 -16.50 -13.18
CA THR A 108 18.07 -17.89 -12.71
C THR A 108 16.65 -18.45 -12.65
N LEU A 109 15.62 -17.60 -12.59
CA LEU A 109 14.21 -18.00 -12.62
C LEU A 109 13.65 -18.14 -14.05
N ALA A 110 14.43 -17.80 -15.08
CA ALA A 110 13.96 -17.88 -16.47
C ALA A 110 13.67 -19.32 -16.88
N TRP A 111 14.59 -20.23 -16.63
CA TRP A 111 14.45 -21.65 -16.99
C TRP A 111 13.32 -22.34 -16.20
N PRO A 112 13.25 -22.30 -14.87
CA PRO A 112 12.11 -22.83 -14.13
C PRO A 112 10.78 -22.28 -14.62
N THR A 113 10.66 -20.96 -14.83
CA THR A 113 9.44 -20.32 -15.35
C THR A 113 9.08 -20.84 -16.76
N ALA A 114 10.05 -21.01 -17.64
CA ALA A 114 9.81 -21.46 -19.01
C ALA A 114 9.35 -22.92 -19.06
N THR A 115 9.96 -23.80 -18.28
CA THR A 115 9.71 -25.25 -18.29
C THR A 115 8.56 -25.70 -17.39
N ASP A 116 8.13 -24.87 -16.46
CA ASP A 116 7.00 -25.19 -15.57
C ASP A 116 5.72 -25.51 -16.36
N ARG A 117 4.92 -26.45 -15.86
CA ARG A 117 3.73 -26.98 -16.57
C ARG A 117 2.40 -26.45 -16.05
N LEU A 118 2.38 -25.57 -15.07
CA LEU A 118 1.13 -24.97 -14.55
C LEU A 118 0.36 -24.22 -15.64
N PHE A 119 1.12 -23.59 -16.56
CA PHE A 119 0.57 -22.87 -17.71
C PHE A 119 1.14 -23.41 -19.02
N GLY A 120 0.28 -23.56 -20.02
CA GLY A 120 0.71 -23.91 -21.35
C GLY A 120 1.59 -22.81 -22.00
N PRO A 121 2.39 -23.15 -23.02
CA PRO A 121 3.32 -22.21 -23.66
C PRO A 121 2.63 -20.99 -24.26
N LEU A 122 1.43 -21.15 -24.85
CA LEU A 122 0.65 -20.05 -25.40
C LEU A 122 0.18 -19.08 -24.32
N ALA A 123 -0.24 -19.57 -23.17
CA ALA A 123 -0.67 -18.73 -22.06
C ALA A 123 0.51 -17.90 -21.49
N LYS A 124 1.69 -18.51 -21.38
CA LYS A 124 2.93 -17.80 -21.01
C LYS A 124 3.30 -16.73 -22.03
N ALA A 125 3.25 -17.06 -23.32
CA ALA A 125 3.53 -16.11 -24.40
C ALA A 125 2.57 -14.90 -24.37
N ARG A 126 1.27 -15.12 -24.13
CA ARG A 126 0.26 -14.06 -23.98
C ARG A 126 0.56 -13.17 -22.76
N LEU A 127 0.93 -13.76 -21.62
CA LEU A 127 1.33 -13.00 -20.42
C LEU A 127 2.56 -12.13 -20.69
N VAL A 128 3.57 -12.67 -21.34
CA VAL A 128 4.76 -11.92 -21.75
C VAL A 128 4.40 -10.79 -22.71
N ALA A 129 3.58 -11.04 -23.71
CA ALA A 129 3.14 -10.03 -24.67
C ALA A 129 2.32 -8.92 -24.02
N TRP A 130 1.41 -9.26 -23.11
CA TRP A 130 0.65 -8.28 -22.32
C TRP A 130 1.59 -7.44 -21.44
N THR A 131 2.52 -8.07 -20.72
CA THR A 131 3.53 -7.40 -19.89
C THR A 131 4.39 -6.45 -20.75
N ALA A 132 4.89 -6.90 -21.91
CA ALA A 132 5.67 -6.07 -22.83
C ALA A 132 4.87 -4.83 -23.29
N ARG A 133 3.59 -5.02 -23.61
CA ARG A 133 2.69 -3.91 -23.99
C ARG A 133 2.48 -2.93 -22.84
N VAL A 134 2.33 -3.41 -21.61
CA VAL A 134 2.24 -2.56 -20.40
C VAL A 134 3.53 -1.76 -20.23
N LEU A 135 4.68 -2.38 -20.38
CA LEU A 135 5.98 -1.73 -20.24
C LEU A 135 6.27 -0.71 -21.37
N ALA A 136 5.83 -1.00 -22.59
CA ALA A 136 5.99 -0.10 -23.73
C ALA A 136 5.02 1.10 -23.71
N THR A 137 3.91 1.01 -22.97
CA THR A 137 2.92 2.09 -22.88
C THR A 137 3.32 3.10 -21.80
N PRO A 138 3.56 4.39 -22.12
CA PRO A 138 3.85 5.41 -21.13
C PRO A 138 2.73 5.54 -20.09
N PRO A 139 3.04 5.76 -18.80
CA PRO A 139 2.03 5.89 -17.74
C PRO A 139 0.94 6.94 -18.05
N GLN A 140 1.32 8.07 -18.65
CA GLN A 140 0.39 9.13 -19.03
C GLN A 140 -0.66 8.66 -20.04
N ARG A 141 -0.26 7.83 -21.02
CA ARG A 141 -1.19 7.24 -21.99
C ARG A 141 -2.06 6.15 -21.39
N THR A 142 -1.59 5.46 -20.37
CA THR A 142 -2.40 4.50 -19.61
C THR A 142 -3.54 5.21 -18.90
N ALA A 143 -3.27 6.38 -18.32
CA ALA A 143 -4.22 7.18 -17.56
C ALA A 143 -5.34 7.80 -18.39
N THR A 144 -5.17 7.96 -19.71
CA THR A 144 -6.13 8.63 -20.61
C THR A 144 -6.97 7.68 -21.47
N ARG A 145 -6.76 6.37 -21.37
CA ARG A 145 -7.53 5.37 -22.14
C ARG A 145 -8.92 5.19 -21.53
N ILE A 146 -9.88 4.79 -22.41
CA ILE A 146 -11.18 4.27 -21.94
C ILE A 146 -10.90 3.11 -20.99
N ASP A 147 -11.33 3.26 -19.75
CA ASP A 147 -11.05 2.31 -18.71
C ASP A 147 -12.09 1.18 -18.65
N ARG A 148 -11.68 0.04 -18.16
CA ARG A 148 -12.49 -1.15 -17.95
C ARG A 148 -11.94 -1.90 -16.74
N SER A 149 -12.67 -2.89 -16.21
CA SER A 149 -12.15 -3.72 -15.12
C SER A 149 -10.92 -4.53 -15.56
N ALA A 150 -10.06 -4.88 -14.59
CA ALA A 150 -8.90 -5.73 -14.85
C ALA A 150 -9.30 -7.08 -15.47
N ALA A 151 -10.38 -7.71 -14.98
CA ALA A 151 -10.91 -8.95 -15.56
C ALA A 151 -11.23 -8.81 -17.04
N ARG A 152 -11.90 -7.75 -17.45
CA ARG A 152 -12.21 -7.46 -18.88
C ARG A 152 -10.95 -7.14 -19.68
N ASP A 153 -9.95 -6.54 -19.07
CA ASP A 153 -8.69 -6.23 -19.71
C ASP A 153 -7.87 -7.50 -20.00
N PHE A 154 -7.84 -8.43 -19.06
CA PHE A 154 -7.21 -9.73 -19.24
C PHE A 154 -7.90 -10.53 -20.33
N ALA A 155 -9.23 -10.61 -20.30
CA ALA A 155 -10.01 -11.27 -21.35
C ALA A 155 -9.71 -10.69 -22.76
N ALA A 156 -9.67 -9.36 -22.89
CA ALA A 156 -9.33 -8.69 -24.15
C ALA A 156 -7.87 -8.89 -24.59
N ALA A 157 -6.97 -9.24 -23.66
CA ALA A 157 -5.60 -9.64 -23.96
C ALA A 157 -5.45 -11.15 -24.20
N HIS A 158 -6.57 -11.88 -24.22
CA HIS A 158 -6.63 -13.35 -24.28
C HIS A 158 -5.83 -14.02 -23.15
N LEU A 159 -5.73 -13.32 -22.01
CA LEU A 159 -5.29 -13.89 -20.74
C LEU A 159 -6.55 -14.42 -20.05
N ASP A 160 -6.73 -15.71 -20.07
CA ASP A 160 -7.90 -16.42 -19.58
C ASP A 160 -7.47 -17.72 -18.87
N GLY A 161 -8.44 -18.39 -18.26
CA GLY A 161 -8.24 -19.68 -17.64
C GLY A 161 -7.12 -19.70 -16.60
N PRO A 162 -6.22 -20.69 -16.67
CA PRO A 162 -5.25 -20.95 -15.59
C PRO A 162 -4.34 -19.77 -15.21
N VAL A 163 -3.95 -18.92 -16.18
CA VAL A 163 -3.07 -17.77 -15.89
C VAL A 163 -3.76 -16.77 -15.00
N VAL A 164 -5.04 -16.48 -15.29
CA VAL A 164 -5.81 -15.55 -14.45
C VAL A 164 -6.15 -16.19 -13.13
N GLU A 165 -6.74 -17.37 -13.14
CA GLU A 165 -7.31 -17.98 -11.93
C GLU A 165 -6.23 -18.46 -10.94
N LYS A 166 -5.12 -19.01 -11.45
CA LYS A 166 -4.08 -19.60 -10.58
C LYS A 166 -2.95 -18.64 -10.21
N PHE A 167 -2.78 -17.54 -10.96
CA PHE A 167 -1.68 -16.59 -10.73
C PHE A 167 -2.16 -15.16 -10.57
N LEU A 168 -2.73 -14.55 -11.63
CA LEU A 168 -3.03 -13.12 -11.60
C LEU A 168 -4.08 -12.76 -10.54
N ARG A 169 -5.13 -13.56 -10.40
CA ARG A 169 -6.18 -13.33 -9.40
C ARG A 169 -5.63 -13.46 -7.97
N PRO A 170 -5.00 -14.57 -7.53
CA PRO A 170 -4.46 -14.65 -6.17
C PRO A 170 -3.44 -13.54 -5.89
N PHE A 171 -2.53 -13.28 -6.83
CA PHE A 171 -1.53 -12.22 -6.67
C PHE A 171 -2.17 -10.83 -6.52
N LEU A 172 -3.03 -10.46 -7.46
CA LEU A 172 -3.65 -9.13 -7.48
C LEU A 172 -4.69 -8.95 -6.38
N SER A 173 -5.37 -10.02 -5.95
CA SER A 173 -6.31 -9.94 -4.83
C SER A 173 -5.65 -9.44 -3.55
N GLY A 174 -4.44 -9.90 -3.24
CA GLY A 174 -3.69 -9.40 -2.10
C GLY A 174 -3.18 -7.96 -2.26
N VAL A 175 -2.87 -7.56 -3.50
CA VAL A 175 -2.34 -6.22 -3.82
C VAL A 175 -3.46 -5.16 -3.85
N LEU A 176 -4.63 -5.51 -4.36
CA LEU A 176 -5.74 -4.60 -4.63
C LEU A 176 -6.88 -4.72 -3.60
N ALA A 177 -6.82 -5.74 -2.74
CA ALA A 177 -7.93 -6.16 -1.87
C ALA A 177 -9.22 -6.48 -2.64
N ASP A 178 -9.09 -6.99 -3.88
CA ASP A 178 -10.19 -7.22 -4.83
C ASP A 178 -10.07 -8.61 -5.48
N ARG A 179 -10.90 -9.56 -5.03
CA ARG A 179 -10.93 -10.93 -5.58
C ARG A 179 -11.59 -11.00 -6.94
N GLU A 180 -12.52 -10.10 -7.23
CA GLU A 180 -13.32 -10.12 -8.46
C GLU A 180 -12.61 -9.43 -9.63
N LEU A 181 -11.50 -8.74 -9.36
CA LEU A 181 -10.73 -7.98 -10.34
C LEU A 181 -11.61 -6.93 -11.07
N VAL A 182 -12.51 -6.28 -10.31
CA VAL A 182 -13.34 -5.15 -10.80
C VAL A 182 -12.56 -3.85 -10.85
N THR A 183 -11.40 -3.83 -10.21
CA THR A 183 -10.47 -2.71 -10.18
C THR A 183 -10.12 -2.25 -11.60
N SER A 184 -9.93 -0.94 -11.77
CA SER A 184 -9.51 -0.26 -13.00
C SER A 184 -8.30 -0.93 -13.65
N ALA A 185 -8.41 -1.31 -14.91
CA ALA A 185 -7.30 -1.85 -15.68
C ALA A 185 -6.17 -0.82 -15.89
N ALA A 186 -6.51 0.46 -15.96
CA ALA A 186 -5.50 1.52 -16.01
C ALA A 186 -4.63 1.50 -14.76
N TYR A 187 -5.24 1.41 -13.59
CA TYR A 187 -4.52 1.29 -12.32
C TYR A 187 -3.73 -0.03 -12.22
N VAL A 188 -4.35 -1.17 -12.54
CA VAL A 188 -3.68 -2.49 -12.53
C VAL A 188 -2.43 -2.50 -13.42
N ARG A 189 -2.48 -1.90 -14.60
CA ARG A 189 -1.32 -1.80 -15.51
C ARG A 189 -0.20 -0.95 -14.90
N LEU A 190 -0.52 0.14 -14.19
CA LEU A 190 0.48 0.95 -13.48
C LEU A 190 1.14 0.15 -12.36
N VAL A 191 0.34 -0.56 -11.57
CA VAL A 191 0.82 -1.47 -10.50
C VAL A 191 1.70 -2.57 -11.09
N TRP A 192 1.24 -3.26 -12.13
CA TRP A 192 2.00 -4.31 -12.80
C TRP A 192 3.34 -3.82 -13.35
N ARG A 193 3.34 -2.64 -13.97
CA ARG A 193 4.57 -1.99 -14.43
C ARG A 193 5.57 -1.81 -13.28
N CYS A 194 5.10 -1.37 -12.12
CA CYS A 194 5.95 -1.19 -10.95
C CYS A 194 6.50 -2.54 -10.43
N PHE A 195 5.69 -3.60 -10.42
CA PHE A 195 6.16 -4.95 -10.07
C PHE A 195 7.17 -5.51 -11.07
N ALA A 196 6.97 -5.25 -12.36
CA ALA A 196 7.89 -5.72 -13.40
C ALA A 196 9.26 -5.02 -13.34
N LEU A 197 9.32 -3.74 -12.99
CA LEU A 197 10.54 -2.93 -13.03
C LEU A 197 11.20 -2.74 -11.65
N GLY A 198 10.42 -2.75 -10.58
CA GLY A 198 10.85 -2.40 -9.23
C GLY A 198 11.33 -3.58 -8.40
N THR A 199 12.09 -3.26 -7.36
CA THR A 199 12.34 -4.18 -6.26
C THR A 199 11.24 -4.00 -5.22
N ILE A 200 10.61 -5.10 -4.85
CA ILE A 200 9.69 -5.16 -3.72
C ILE A 200 10.53 -5.42 -2.48
N ALA A 201 10.33 -4.64 -1.44
CA ALA A 201 11.12 -4.75 -0.23
C ALA A 201 10.34 -4.28 1.01
N VAL A 202 10.83 -4.61 2.18
CA VAL A 202 10.43 -4.01 3.45
C VAL A 202 11.64 -3.36 4.12
N PRO A 203 11.46 -2.28 4.87
CA PRO A 203 12.52 -1.74 5.72
C PRO A 203 12.91 -2.75 6.80
N THR A 204 14.19 -2.74 7.19
CA THR A 204 14.69 -3.61 8.29
C THR A 204 13.92 -3.41 9.58
N ASP A 205 13.49 -2.19 9.85
CA ASP A 205 12.75 -1.83 11.08
C ASP A 205 11.22 -1.84 10.89
N GLY A 206 10.73 -2.48 9.80
CA GLY A 206 9.32 -2.53 9.42
C GLY A 206 8.88 -1.28 8.64
N MET A 207 7.67 -1.34 8.10
CA MET A 207 7.11 -0.30 7.23
C MET A 207 6.94 1.05 7.94
N GLY A 208 6.78 1.05 9.27
CA GLY A 208 6.71 2.27 10.10
C GLY A 208 7.95 3.15 10.04
N ALA A 209 9.10 2.62 9.60
CA ALA A 209 10.29 3.42 9.37
C ALA A 209 10.10 4.48 8.27
N LEU A 210 9.26 4.23 7.29
CA LEU A 210 9.00 5.20 6.21
C LEU A 210 8.32 6.49 6.72
N PRO A 211 7.17 6.46 7.42
CA PRO A 211 6.61 7.67 8.01
C PRO A 211 7.49 8.27 9.10
N GLY A 212 8.27 7.45 9.84
CA GLY A 212 9.27 7.95 10.79
C GLY A 212 10.27 8.90 10.14
N LEU A 213 10.91 8.48 9.04
CA LEU A 213 11.83 9.34 8.28
C LEU A 213 11.17 10.61 7.72
N LEU A 214 9.89 10.53 7.36
CA LEU A 214 9.16 11.72 6.90
C LEU A 214 8.90 12.69 8.04
N ALA A 215 8.56 12.20 9.23
CA ALA A 215 8.32 13.02 10.41
C ALA A 215 9.62 13.67 10.91
N GLU A 216 10.74 12.93 10.95
CA GLU A 216 12.07 13.46 11.28
C GLU A 216 12.53 14.57 10.32
N GLY A 217 12.04 14.57 9.09
CA GLY A 217 12.33 15.62 8.10
C GLY A 217 11.51 16.89 8.23
N LEU A 218 10.60 16.98 9.21
CA LEU A 218 9.88 18.21 9.55
C LEU A 218 10.72 19.10 10.45
N PRO A 219 10.50 20.42 10.48
CA PRO A 219 11.16 21.34 11.42
C PRO A 219 10.93 20.92 12.87
N GLU A 220 11.96 21.12 13.71
CA GLU A 220 11.99 20.62 15.09
C GLU A 220 10.82 21.10 15.96
N ASP A 221 10.39 20.20 16.86
CA ASP A 221 9.60 20.38 18.10
C ASP A 221 8.19 20.97 18.02
N LYS A 222 7.75 21.59 16.93
CA LYS A 222 6.43 22.24 16.88
C LYS A 222 5.57 21.86 15.67
N ALA A 223 6.12 21.13 14.72
CA ALA A 223 5.42 20.83 13.47
C ALA A 223 4.49 19.61 13.55
N LEU A 224 4.58 18.78 14.58
CA LEU A 224 3.80 17.53 14.73
C LEU A 224 3.34 17.31 16.17
N SER A 225 2.04 17.17 16.35
CA SER A 225 1.40 16.78 17.60
C SER A 225 0.63 15.46 17.40
N THR A 226 1.10 14.40 18.05
CA THR A 226 0.43 13.09 18.10
C THR A 226 -0.46 12.97 19.33
N GLY A 227 -1.39 12.02 19.35
CA GLY A 227 -2.38 11.88 20.42
C GLY A 227 -3.41 13.04 20.47
N ARG A 228 -3.43 13.91 19.46
CA ARG A 228 -4.30 15.10 19.40
C ARG A 228 -5.32 14.94 18.26
N ARG A 229 -6.57 14.73 18.64
CA ARG A 229 -7.65 14.52 17.67
C ARG A 229 -8.30 15.84 17.23
N VAL A 230 -8.25 16.10 15.91
CA VAL A 230 -9.11 17.14 15.31
C VAL A 230 -10.53 16.60 15.21
N THR A 231 -11.48 17.31 15.78
CA THR A 231 -12.89 16.92 15.84
C THR A 231 -13.76 17.66 14.83
N ARG A 232 -13.36 18.87 14.42
CA ARG A 232 -14.04 19.67 13.40
C ARG A 232 -13.05 20.43 12.53
N VAL A 233 -13.43 20.63 11.29
CA VAL A 233 -12.67 21.40 10.30
C VAL A 233 -13.62 22.39 9.62
N GLY A 234 -13.18 23.60 9.47
CA GLY A 234 -13.88 24.64 8.71
C GLY A 234 -12.91 25.54 7.95
N PRO A 235 -13.44 26.45 7.10
CA PRO A 235 -12.62 27.45 6.45
C PRO A 235 -11.82 28.27 7.48
N GLY A 236 -10.50 28.19 7.38
CA GLY A 236 -9.61 28.98 8.24
C GLY A 236 -9.49 28.52 9.69
N HIS A 237 -10.04 27.36 10.10
CA HIS A 237 -9.92 26.85 11.48
C HIS A 237 -10.07 25.36 11.62
N VAL A 238 -9.54 24.82 12.71
CA VAL A 238 -9.78 23.45 13.19
C VAL A 238 -10.10 23.45 14.67
N GLU A 239 -10.85 22.45 15.14
CA GLU A 239 -11.08 22.22 16.58
C GLU A 239 -10.26 21.00 17.02
N VAL A 240 -9.38 21.20 18.01
CA VAL A 240 -8.50 20.18 18.60
C VAL A 240 -8.69 20.21 20.11
N ASP A 241 -9.10 19.11 20.70
CA ASP A 241 -9.31 18.96 22.17
C ASP A 241 -10.19 20.08 22.79
N GLY A 242 -11.16 20.57 22.03
CA GLY A 242 -12.08 21.63 22.45
C GLY A 242 -11.56 23.07 22.24
N GLU A 243 -10.34 23.22 21.75
CA GLU A 243 -9.76 24.53 21.37
C GLU A 243 -9.90 24.78 19.86
N THR A 244 -10.20 26.01 19.49
CA THR A 244 -10.22 26.44 18.08
C THR A 244 -8.88 27.04 17.69
N LEU A 245 -8.19 26.46 16.74
CA LEU A 245 -6.96 26.97 16.13
C LEU A 245 -7.27 27.54 14.75
N ARG A 246 -6.73 28.74 14.46
CA ARG A 246 -6.89 29.42 13.18
C ARG A 246 -5.70 29.13 12.26
N ALA A 247 -6.00 28.91 10.97
CA ALA A 247 -4.98 28.71 9.94
C ALA A 247 -5.42 29.39 8.63
N ARG A 248 -4.47 29.86 7.84
CA ARG A 248 -4.77 30.42 6.50
C ARG A 248 -5.24 29.35 5.52
N ALA A 249 -4.78 28.10 5.73
CA ALA A 249 -5.23 26.94 4.97
C ALA A 249 -5.27 25.69 5.86
N VAL A 250 -6.18 24.76 5.55
CA VAL A 250 -6.33 23.49 6.24
C VAL A 250 -6.28 22.34 5.22
N ILE A 251 -5.42 21.34 5.46
CA ILE A 251 -5.33 20.11 4.68
C ILE A 251 -5.85 18.94 5.52
N VAL A 252 -6.97 18.33 5.12
CA VAL A 252 -7.45 17.07 5.71
C VAL A 252 -6.74 15.92 5.00
N ALA A 253 -5.85 15.24 5.71
CA ALA A 253 -5.00 14.15 5.19
C ALA A 253 -5.20 12.83 5.96
N THR A 254 -6.37 12.63 6.53
CA THR A 254 -6.79 11.41 7.23
C THR A 254 -7.11 10.28 6.25
N ASP A 255 -7.50 9.12 6.77
CA ASP A 255 -8.17 8.09 5.96
C ASP A 255 -9.46 8.63 5.32
N ALA A 256 -9.97 7.91 4.31
CA ALA A 256 -11.11 8.37 3.52
C ALA A 256 -12.39 8.54 4.33
N ARG A 257 -12.67 7.63 5.28
CA ARG A 257 -13.85 7.69 6.14
C ARG A 257 -13.81 8.92 7.04
N THR A 258 -12.74 9.09 7.79
CA THR A 258 -12.54 10.27 8.66
C THR A 258 -12.54 11.57 7.85
N ALA A 259 -11.96 11.57 6.63
CA ALA A 259 -12.03 12.73 5.76
C ALA A 259 -13.48 13.09 5.38
N GLY A 260 -14.32 12.09 5.10
CA GLY A 260 -15.74 12.31 4.82
C GLY A 260 -16.56 12.81 6.02
N GLU A 261 -16.17 12.39 7.23
CA GLU A 261 -16.77 12.88 8.48
C GLU A 261 -16.42 14.35 8.75
N LEU A 262 -15.14 14.71 8.52
CA LEU A 262 -14.64 16.08 8.73
C LEU A 262 -15.04 17.05 7.61
N LEU A 263 -15.32 16.55 6.41
CA LEU A 263 -15.62 17.32 5.21
C LEU A 263 -16.94 16.84 4.59
N PRO A 264 -18.10 17.27 5.12
CA PRO A 264 -19.41 16.88 4.59
C PRO A 264 -19.52 17.18 3.08
N GLY A 265 -19.96 16.18 2.30
CA GLY A 265 -20.06 16.28 0.84
C GLY A 265 -18.81 15.83 0.07
N LEU A 266 -17.75 15.42 0.76
CA LEU A 266 -16.61 14.78 0.11
C LEU A 266 -17.02 13.43 -0.51
N ASP A 267 -16.70 13.22 -1.79
CA ASP A 267 -16.82 11.91 -2.43
C ASP A 267 -15.83 10.93 -1.81
N VAL A 268 -16.34 10.02 -0.97
CA VAL A 268 -15.58 8.98 -0.27
C VAL A 268 -15.79 7.66 -0.99
N PRO A 269 -14.71 6.99 -1.44
CA PRO A 269 -14.82 5.67 -2.05
C PRO A 269 -15.23 4.61 -1.01
N GLU A 270 -15.81 3.53 -1.49
CA GLU A 270 -15.88 2.28 -0.73
C GLU A 270 -14.47 1.83 -0.32
N MET A 271 -14.36 1.25 0.87
CA MET A 271 -13.08 0.80 1.41
C MET A 271 -13.06 -0.73 1.50
N HIS A 272 -11.97 -1.31 1.06
CA HIS A 272 -11.74 -2.74 1.16
C HIS A 272 -11.11 -3.13 2.51
N THR A 273 -11.44 -4.33 2.98
CA THR A 273 -10.87 -4.94 4.18
C THR A 273 -9.81 -5.97 3.81
N LEU A 274 -8.72 -6.00 4.54
CA LEU A 274 -7.70 -7.04 4.51
C LEU A 274 -7.44 -7.55 5.92
N THR A 275 -7.26 -8.86 6.07
CA THR A 275 -6.87 -9.46 7.35
C THR A 275 -5.55 -10.22 7.18
N THR A 276 -4.58 -9.94 8.04
CA THR A 276 -3.27 -10.61 8.04
C THR A 276 -3.05 -11.34 9.34
N TYR A 277 -2.66 -12.60 9.24
CA TYR A 277 -2.28 -13.46 10.35
C TYR A 277 -0.76 -13.55 10.41
N HIS A 278 -0.20 -13.23 11.56
CA HIS A 278 1.22 -13.27 11.83
C HIS A 278 1.55 -14.46 12.72
N HIS A 279 2.26 -15.44 12.16
CA HIS A 279 2.71 -16.61 12.89
C HIS A 279 4.22 -16.62 13.05
N ALA A 280 4.69 -17.06 14.19
CA ALA A 280 6.10 -17.34 14.44
C ALA A 280 6.37 -18.85 14.40
N THR A 281 7.50 -19.23 13.83
CA THR A 281 7.96 -20.63 13.78
C THR A 281 9.48 -20.73 13.96
N GLY A 282 9.94 -21.82 14.54
CA GLY A 282 11.38 -22.14 14.60
C GLY A 282 11.92 -22.77 13.32
N THR A 283 11.01 -23.36 12.49
CA THR A 283 11.37 -23.99 11.22
C THR A 283 10.55 -23.36 10.12
N PRO A 284 11.15 -22.47 9.27
CA PRO A 284 10.42 -21.85 8.18
C PRO A 284 9.93 -22.91 7.18
N PRO A 285 8.66 -22.80 6.70
CA PRO A 285 8.06 -23.80 5.80
C PRO A 285 8.55 -23.69 4.35
N GLY A 286 9.36 -22.71 4.03
CA GLY A 286 9.88 -22.45 2.70
C GLY A 286 10.92 -21.34 2.69
N ASP A 287 11.35 -20.93 1.50
CA ASP A 287 12.36 -19.89 1.32
C ASP A 287 11.85 -18.53 1.85
N ALA A 288 12.71 -17.84 2.58
CA ALA A 288 12.43 -16.48 3.04
C ALA A 288 12.25 -15.53 1.85
N ALA A 289 11.33 -14.58 2.03
CA ALA A 289 11.02 -13.54 1.06
C ALA A 289 10.47 -14.02 -0.30
N LEU A 290 10.06 -15.28 -0.43
CA LEU A 290 9.34 -15.78 -1.61
C LEU A 290 7.84 -15.80 -1.32
N LEU A 291 7.07 -15.07 -2.15
CA LEU A 291 5.62 -15.04 -2.03
C LEU A 291 5.01 -16.38 -2.44
N HIS A 292 4.15 -16.95 -1.63
CA HIS A 292 3.39 -18.15 -1.93
C HIS A 292 1.92 -17.80 -2.20
N LEU A 293 1.37 -18.37 -3.26
CA LEU A 293 0.01 -18.16 -3.73
C LEU A 293 -0.77 -19.46 -3.75
N ASP A 294 -2.06 -19.37 -3.53
CA ASP A 294 -2.99 -20.47 -3.71
C ASP A 294 -3.57 -20.48 -5.13
N GLY A 295 -3.09 -21.38 -5.97
CA GLY A 295 -3.62 -21.60 -7.33
C GLY A 295 -4.92 -22.40 -7.39
N THR A 296 -5.53 -22.73 -6.23
CA THR A 296 -6.77 -23.53 -6.16
C THR A 296 -8.01 -22.70 -5.76
N GLY A 297 -7.81 -21.40 -5.43
CA GLY A 297 -8.91 -20.49 -5.13
C GLY A 297 -9.39 -20.51 -3.68
N GLY A 298 -8.55 -20.95 -2.74
CA GLY A 298 -8.84 -20.90 -1.31
C GLY A 298 -8.87 -19.48 -0.71
N PRO A 299 -9.10 -19.35 0.60
CA PRO A 299 -9.28 -18.06 1.26
C PRO A 299 -8.01 -17.22 1.34
N ILE A 300 -6.82 -17.85 1.31
CA ILE A 300 -5.54 -17.16 1.44
C ILE A 300 -5.16 -16.51 0.10
N ALA A 301 -5.08 -15.20 0.07
CA ALA A 301 -4.61 -14.47 -1.11
C ALA A 301 -3.09 -14.66 -1.32
N ASN A 302 -2.33 -14.57 -0.25
CA ASN A 302 -0.90 -14.82 -0.25
C ASN A 302 -0.40 -15.20 1.15
N THR A 303 0.72 -15.90 1.20
CA THR A 303 1.49 -16.14 2.41
C THR A 303 2.98 -16.04 2.12
N VAL A 304 3.76 -15.60 3.09
CA VAL A 304 5.20 -15.39 2.91
C VAL A 304 5.96 -15.59 4.21
N VAL A 305 7.09 -16.28 4.15
CA VAL A 305 8.11 -16.22 5.19
C VAL A 305 8.82 -14.87 5.03
N MET A 306 8.66 -13.99 6.00
CA MET A 306 9.23 -12.64 5.93
C MET A 306 10.76 -12.68 5.83
N PRO A 307 11.40 -11.65 5.25
CA PRO A 307 12.85 -11.58 5.18
C PRO A 307 13.51 -11.76 6.54
N GLU A 308 14.71 -12.35 6.56
CA GLU A 308 15.49 -12.51 7.79
C GLU A 308 15.69 -11.18 8.53
N GLY A 309 15.68 -11.24 9.86
CA GLY A 309 15.82 -10.06 10.74
C GLY A 309 14.51 -9.31 11.00
N THR A 310 13.36 -9.82 10.57
CA THR A 310 12.04 -9.32 11.00
C THR A 310 11.61 -9.86 12.37
N GLY A 311 12.30 -10.86 12.88
CA GLY A 311 12.08 -11.47 14.19
C GLY A 311 13.37 -11.78 14.94
N PRO A 312 13.27 -12.39 16.15
CA PRO A 312 14.40 -12.85 16.92
C PRO A 312 15.25 -13.89 16.19
N PRO A 313 16.56 -13.99 16.49
CA PRO A 313 17.41 -15.03 15.91
C PRO A 313 16.83 -16.44 16.09
N GLY A 314 16.91 -17.26 15.05
CA GLY A 314 16.41 -18.64 15.07
C GLY A 314 14.88 -18.78 14.96
N ARG A 315 14.14 -17.68 14.78
CA ARG A 315 12.70 -17.70 14.55
C ARG A 315 12.33 -16.96 13.27
N ALA A 316 11.41 -17.54 12.51
CA ALA A 316 10.86 -16.93 11.29
C ALA A 316 9.45 -16.38 11.54
N LEU A 317 9.14 -15.26 10.90
CA LEU A 317 7.81 -14.69 10.81
C LEU A 317 7.14 -15.14 9.51
N VAL A 318 5.95 -15.68 9.61
CA VAL A 318 5.08 -16.01 8.46
C VAL A 318 3.87 -15.09 8.48
N SER A 319 3.69 -14.32 7.42
CA SER A 319 2.53 -13.44 7.23
C SER A 319 1.61 -14.02 6.17
N SER A 320 0.34 -14.23 6.52
CA SER A 320 -0.68 -14.82 5.64
C SER A 320 -1.89 -13.90 5.54
N THR A 321 -2.31 -13.54 4.33
CA THR A 321 -3.34 -12.52 4.08
C THR A 321 -4.61 -13.12 3.49
N VAL A 322 -5.73 -12.72 4.07
CA VAL A 322 -7.10 -12.97 3.59
C VAL A 322 -7.68 -11.66 3.09
N VAL A 323 -8.37 -11.68 1.95
CA VAL A 323 -9.17 -10.55 1.47
C VAL A 323 -10.52 -10.58 2.16
N GLY A 324 -10.85 -9.53 2.89
CA GLY A 324 -12.06 -9.43 3.70
C GLY A 324 -11.79 -9.54 5.20
N PRO A 325 -12.86 -9.74 5.99
CA PRO A 325 -12.79 -9.88 7.44
C PRO A 325 -12.04 -11.16 7.86
N ALA A 326 -11.69 -11.22 9.14
CA ALA A 326 -11.02 -12.36 9.72
C ALA A 326 -11.84 -13.66 9.60
N ILE A 327 -11.16 -14.77 9.27
CA ILE A 327 -11.70 -16.13 9.31
C ILE A 327 -11.07 -16.89 10.49
N PRO A 328 -11.61 -18.05 10.91
CA PRO A 328 -11.04 -18.82 12.01
C PRO A 328 -9.55 -19.17 11.78
N GLU A 329 -8.70 -18.88 12.75
CA GLU A 329 -7.26 -19.14 12.65
C GLU A 329 -6.91 -20.60 12.32
N PRO A 330 -7.60 -21.62 12.88
CA PRO A 330 -7.35 -23.02 12.50
C PRO A 330 -7.59 -23.30 11.01
N GLU A 331 -8.50 -22.56 10.36
CA GLU A 331 -8.72 -22.65 8.91
C GLU A 331 -7.55 -22.03 8.15
N VAL A 332 -7.10 -20.84 8.56
CA VAL A 332 -5.89 -20.21 8.01
C VAL A 332 -4.70 -21.16 8.10
N ARG A 333 -4.48 -21.76 9.24
CA ARG A 333 -3.38 -22.69 9.49
C ARG A 333 -3.42 -23.91 8.57
N ARG A 334 -4.60 -24.52 8.38
CA ARG A 334 -4.77 -25.64 7.45
C ARG A 334 -4.45 -25.24 6.01
N GLU A 335 -4.95 -24.08 5.57
CA GLU A 335 -4.71 -23.59 4.21
C GLU A 335 -3.24 -23.24 3.98
N VAL A 336 -2.60 -22.60 4.96
CA VAL A 336 -1.17 -22.28 4.90
C VAL A 336 -0.32 -23.55 4.86
N ALA A 337 -0.64 -24.56 5.68
CA ALA A 337 -0.01 -25.89 5.63
C ALA A 337 -0.13 -26.52 4.24
N ARG A 338 -1.32 -26.45 3.63
CA ARG A 338 -1.56 -26.93 2.26
C ARG A 338 -0.72 -26.16 1.23
N ILE A 339 -0.70 -24.84 1.31
CA ILE A 339 0.05 -23.99 0.36
C ILE A 339 1.53 -24.30 0.43
N TYR A 340 2.13 -24.38 1.61
CA TYR A 340 3.54 -24.73 1.76
C TYR A 340 3.84 -26.21 1.52
N GLY A 341 2.85 -27.09 1.74
CA GLY A 341 3.08 -28.54 1.79
C GLY A 341 3.87 -28.96 3.02
N ALA A 342 3.71 -28.26 4.12
CA ALA A 342 4.45 -28.43 5.37
C ALA A 342 3.51 -28.36 6.58
N SER A 343 3.86 -29.02 7.70
CA SER A 343 3.11 -28.90 8.93
C SER A 343 3.23 -27.49 9.51
N THR A 344 2.12 -27.04 10.08
CA THR A 344 2.05 -25.81 10.89
C THR A 344 1.99 -26.10 12.38
N ASP A 345 2.25 -27.34 12.79
CA ASP A 345 2.32 -27.72 14.19
C ASP A 345 3.43 -26.94 14.90
N GLY A 346 3.17 -26.53 16.12
CA GLY A 346 4.11 -25.73 16.91
C GLY A 346 4.27 -24.26 16.45
N TRP A 347 3.51 -23.80 15.45
CA TRP A 347 3.48 -22.38 15.13
C TRP A 347 2.73 -21.62 16.22
N GLU A 348 3.24 -20.43 16.54
CA GLU A 348 2.65 -19.51 17.49
C GLU A 348 1.93 -18.38 16.73
N LEU A 349 0.64 -18.18 17.00
CA LEU A 349 -0.07 -17.00 16.51
C LEU A 349 0.37 -15.78 17.34
N LEU A 350 1.03 -14.83 16.70
CA LEU A 350 1.47 -13.60 17.35
C LEU A 350 0.35 -12.55 17.36
N ARG A 351 -0.32 -12.37 16.21
CA ARG A 351 -1.36 -11.34 16.05
C ARG A 351 -2.19 -11.59 14.79
N VAL A 352 -3.43 -11.10 14.86
CA VAL A 352 -4.32 -10.95 13.69
C VAL A 352 -4.62 -9.47 13.51
N ASP A 353 -4.30 -8.93 12.34
CA ASP A 353 -4.59 -7.56 11.96
C ASP A 353 -5.76 -7.53 10.96
N GLU A 354 -6.97 -7.23 11.43
CA GLU A 354 -8.11 -6.91 10.57
C GLU A 354 -8.13 -5.41 10.28
N VAL A 355 -7.72 -5.03 9.08
CA VAL A 355 -7.70 -3.64 8.62
C VAL A 355 -8.94 -3.40 7.77
N ARG A 356 -9.99 -2.84 8.36
CA ARG A 356 -11.29 -2.65 7.70
C ARG A 356 -11.26 -1.63 6.57
N ASP A 357 -10.49 -0.58 6.72
CA ASP A 357 -10.33 0.47 5.70
C ASP A 357 -8.90 0.40 5.11
N ALA A 358 -8.49 -0.80 4.67
CA ALA A 358 -7.13 -1.07 4.20
C ALA A 358 -6.80 -0.30 2.92
N LEU A 359 -7.68 -0.36 1.91
CA LEU A 359 -7.48 0.28 0.62
C LEU A 359 -8.79 0.86 0.08
N PRO A 360 -8.76 2.06 -0.56
CA PRO A 360 -9.88 2.57 -1.33
C PRO A 360 -10.21 1.66 -2.52
N ALA A 361 -11.48 1.36 -2.74
CA ALA A 361 -11.95 0.74 -3.97
C ALA A 361 -11.66 1.65 -5.17
N PHE A 362 -11.16 1.06 -6.25
CA PHE A 362 -10.79 1.79 -7.44
C PHE A 362 -11.40 1.16 -8.70
N PRO A 363 -12.73 1.22 -8.86
CA PRO A 363 -13.42 0.62 -10.01
C PRO A 363 -13.08 1.32 -11.33
N ALA A 364 -13.36 0.64 -12.42
CA ALA A 364 -13.23 1.20 -13.75
C ALA A 364 -14.06 2.49 -13.90
N GLY A 365 -13.49 3.47 -14.60
CA GLY A 365 -14.12 4.79 -14.80
C GLY A 365 -13.80 5.81 -13.70
N ARG A 366 -13.27 5.40 -12.55
CA ARG A 366 -12.78 6.33 -11.54
C ARG A 366 -11.51 7.04 -12.07
N PRO A 367 -11.45 8.38 -12.02
CA PRO A 367 -10.25 9.10 -12.47
C PRO A 367 -9.06 8.76 -11.56
N LEU A 368 -7.86 8.58 -12.15
CA LEU A 368 -6.63 8.31 -11.39
C LEU A 368 -6.28 9.41 -10.39
N ARG A 369 -6.84 10.61 -10.58
CA ARG A 369 -6.64 11.76 -9.69
C ARG A 369 -7.96 12.47 -9.48
N SER A 370 -8.33 12.63 -8.21
CA SER A 370 -9.47 13.46 -7.80
C SER A 370 -8.99 14.85 -7.38
N PRO A 371 -9.84 15.89 -7.40
CA PRO A 371 -9.51 17.22 -6.90
C PRO A 371 -9.00 17.17 -5.45
N VAL A 372 -8.02 17.98 -5.13
CA VAL A 372 -7.47 18.15 -3.77
C VAL A 372 -7.85 19.48 -3.14
N GLU A 373 -8.32 20.43 -3.92
CA GLU A 373 -8.77 21.76 -3.52
C GLU A 373 -10.30 21.75 -3.41
N LEU A 374 -10.83 22.20 -2.30
CA LEU A 374 -12.27 22.20 -1.98
C LEU A 374 -12.84 23.63 -1.91
N GLY A 375 -12.01 24.65 -2.04
CA GLY A 375 -12.37 26.06 -1.89
C GLY A 375 -12.22 26.57 -0.47
N GLU A 376 -12.30 27.89 -0.31
CA GLU A 376 -12.26 28.59 0.98
C GLU A 376 -11.07 28.21 1.88
N GLY A 377 -9.89 27.94 1.29
CA GLY A 377 -8.69 27.51 2.04
C GLY A 377 -8.74 26.08 2.59
N LEU A 378 -9.71 25.26 2.14
CA LEU A 378 -9.82 23.85 2.50
C LEU A 378 -9.26 22.94 1.40
N PHE A 379 -8.46 21.96 1.84
CA PHE A 379 -7.80 20.99 0.96
C PHE A 379 -7.93 19.58 1.53
N VAL A 380 -7.81 18.58 0.66
CA VAL A 380 -7.87 17.17 1.04
C VAL A 380 -6.74 16.39 0.38
N ALA A 381 -6.14 15.46 1.11
CA ALA A 381 -5.10 14.56 0.61
C ALA A 381 -5.32 13.14 1.15
N GLY A 382 -4.78 12.16 0.46
CA GLY A 382 -4.89 10.74 0.80
C GLY A 382 -4.79 9.88 -0.44
N ASP A 383 -4.61 8.58 -0.29
CA ASP A 383 -4.62 7.63 -1.38
C ASP A 383 -6.00 7.54 -2.08
N HIS A 384 -7.07 7.95 -1.41
CA HIS A 384 -8.41 8.09 -1.96
C HIS A 384 -8.55 9.27 -2.96
N ARG A 385 -7.57 10.17 -3.03
CA ARG A 385 -7.52 11.31 -3.97
C ARG A 385 -6.56 11.09 -5.14
N ASP A 386 -5.86 9.94 -5.16
CA ASP A 386 -4.95 9.48 -6.20
C ASP A 386 -5.09 7.95 -6.32
N THR A 387 -4.05 7.23 -6.71
CA THR A 387 -4.07 5.77 -6.73
C THR A 387 -4.06 5.17 -5.31
N PRO A 388 -4.80 4.06 -5.03
CA PRO A 388 -4.83 3.40 -3.72
C PRO A 388 -3.48 2.75 -3.37
N SER A 389 -2.52 3.55 -2.95
CA SER A 389 -1.14 3.11 -2.69
C SER A 389 -0.34 4.14 -1.91
N GLN A 390 0.80 3.74 -1.34
CA GLN A 390 1.78 4.65 -0.75
C GLN A 390 2.21 5.74 -1.76
N GLN A 391 2.40 5.35 -3.03
CA GLN A 391 2.69 6.28 -4.13
C GLN A 391 1.60 7.34 -4.27
N GLY A 392 0.32 6.93 -4.30
CA GLY A 392 -0.81 7.85 -4.44
C GLY A 392 -0.98 8.76 -3.22
N ALA A 393 -0.77 8.24 -2.01
CA ALA A 393 -0.77 9.04 -0.80
C ALA A 393 0.29 10.16 -0.86
N LEU A 394 1.54 9.83 -1.21
CA LEU A 394 2.61 10.80 -1.36
C LEU A 394 2.35 11.82 -2.48
N VAL A 395 1.77 11.37 -3.61
CA VAL A 395 1.42 12.26 -4.73
C VAL A 395 0.32 13.22 -4.34
N SER A 396 -0.75 12.73 -3.69
CA SER A 396 -1.87 13.58 -3.28
C SER A 396 -1.46 14.61 -2.24
N GLY A 397 -0.63 14.23 -1.26
CA GLY A 397 -0.07 15.15 -0.27
C GLY A 397 0.74 16.29 -0.91
N ARG A 398 1.62 15.95 -1.88
CA ARG A 398 2.35 16.97 -2.65
C ARG A 398 1.40 17.88 -3.43
N ARG A 399 0.39 17.31 -4.11
CA ARG A 399 -0.60 18.08 -4.88
C ARG A 399 -1.42 19.04 -4.01
N ALA A 400 -1.82 18.61 -2.82
CA ALA A 400 -2.52 19.46 -1.86
C ALA A 400 -1.61 20.60 -1.40
N ALA A 401 -0.36 20.34 -1.06
CA ALA A 401 0.61 21.37 -0.70
C ALA A 401 0.85 22.38 -1.83
N GLU A 402 1.01 21.90 -3.08
CA GLU A 402 1.14 22.77 -4.25
C GLU A 402 -0.12 23.62 -4.50
N ALA A 403 -1.30 23.11 -4.18
CA ALA A 403 -2.55 23.86 -4.26
C ALA A 403 -2.59 24.97 -3.19
N VAL A 404 -2.21 24.67 -1.95
CA VAL A 404 -2.07 25.65 -0.87
C VAL A 404 -1.11 26.77 -1.26
N LEU A 405 0.07 26.44 -1.81
CA LEU A 405 1.06 27.44 -2.23
C LEU A 405 0.48 28.41 -3.29
N ARG A 406 -0.31 27.90 -4.23
CA ARG A 406 -0.98 28.73 -5.23
C ARG A 406 -2.05 29.62 -4.61
N ASP A 407 -2.84 29.10 -3.70
CA ASP A 407 -3.91 29.83 -3.00
C ASP A 407 -3.33 30.96 -2.14
N LEU A 408 -2.29 30.68 -1.38
CA LEU A 408 -1.60 31.64 -0.53
C LEU A 408 -0.65 32.58 -1.29
N LYS A 409 -0.43 32.37 -2.60
CA LYS A 409 0.47 33.15 -3.49
C LYS A 409 1.92 33.17 -3.01
N VAL A 410 2.43 32.02 -2.55
CA VAL A 410 3.81 31.84 -2.03
C VAL A 410 4.65 30.98 -2.98
#